data_8674fb7788cab72b21673adcef4a3bf7
#
_entry.id   8674fb7788cab72b21673adcef4a3bf7
#
_cell.length_a   1.000
_cell.length_b   1.000
_cell.length_c   1.000
_cell.angle_alpha   90.00
_cell.angle_beta   90.00
_cell.angle_gamma   90.00
#
_symmetry.space_group_name_H-M   'P 1'
#
loop_
_entity.id
_entity.type
_entity.pdbx_description
1 polymer ?
#
loop_
_entity_poly.entity_id
_entity_poly.type
_entity_poly.pdbx_seq_one_letter_code
_entity_poly.pdbx_strand_id
1 'polypeptide(L)'
;MGIPEKASEGVYTYGKGNVYVVRQDPKEFVMNERGDATLLKQVEHAYGQLEYKNHFYLERGPYVMAAVLDENAISNEPLQLQGHYIDLFDPKLPCMEVVKVNPGEQAFLFDIDAVKDAMRPQVLAAASRQYEEKVGERSFAFTAKSPANTDNVMRILLPKEPKKVKVAATYQSEWDAKTRTLLLQFENQPEGVQVEITW
;
A
#
# COMPACT_ATOMS: atom_id res chain seq x y z
N MET A 1 -4.74 -32.17 -15.62
CA MET A 1 -5.64 -32.16 -14.46
C MET A 1 -6.45 -33.44 -14.50
N GLY A 2 -6.58 -34.18 -13.37
CA GLY A 2 -7.29 -35.47 -13.34
C GLY A 2 -8.82 -35.37 -13.37
N ILE A 3 -9.40 -34.21 -13.69
CA ILE A 3 -10.83 -34.01 -13.84
C ILE A 3 -11.17 -34.24 -15.31
N PRO A 4 -12.16 -35.11 -15.62
CA PRO A 4 -12.60 -35.32 -16.99
C PRO A 4 -13.04 -34.02 -17.65
N GLU A 5 -12.68 -33.83 -18.93
CA GLU A 5 -13.11 -32.63 -19.71
C GLU A 5 -14.65 -32.46 -19.74
N LYS A 6 -15.38 -33.59 -19.64
CA LYS A 6 -16.83 -33.62 -19.56
C LYS A 6 -17.36 -33.97 -18.16
N ALA A 7 -16.64 -33.52 -17.11
CA ALA A 7 -17.14 -33.70 -15.75
C ALA A 7 -18.54 -33.10 -15.59
N SER A 8 -19.46 -33.82 -14.96
CA SER A 8 -20.77 -33.29 -14.57
C SER A 8 -20.64 -32.24 -13.48
N GLU A 9 -21.69 -31.49 -13.19
CA GLU A 9 -21.71 -30.65 -12.00
C GLU A 9 -21.46 -31.46 -10.73
N GLY A 10 -20.69 -30.87 -9.82
CA GLY A 10 -20.35 -31.53 -8.57
C GLY A 10 -18.97 -31.17 -8.03
N VAL A 11 -18.60 -31.89 -6.99
CA VAL A 11 -17.33 -31.73 -6.29
C VAL A 11 -16.41 -32.88 -6.63
N TYR A 12 -15.18 -32.58 -7.02
CA TYR A 12 -14.14 -33.55 -7.36
C TYR A 12 -12.93 -33.32 -6.49
N THR A 13 -12.43 -34.35 -5.83
CA THR A 13 -11.18 -34.29 -5.08
C THR A 13 -9.99 -34.26 -6.04
N TYR A 14 -9.10 -33.31 -5.86
CA TYR A 14 -7.86 -33.18 -6.62
C TYR A 14 -6.66 -32.85 -5.72
N GLY A 15 -5.73 -33.77 -5.61
CA GLY A 15 -4.61 -33.64 -4.69
C GLY A 15 -5.08 -33.53 -3.23
N LYS A 16 -4.73 -32.42 -2.56
CA LYS A 16 -5.15 -32.09 -1.19
C LYS A 16 -6.37 -31.16 -1.12
N GLY A 17 -6.97 -30.83 -2.26
CA GLY A 17 -8.09 -29.90 -2.37
C GLY A 17 -9.26 -30.46 -3.14
N ASN A 18 -10.29 -29.64 -3.28
CA ASN A 18 -11.49 -29.94 -4.04
C ASN A 18 -11.67 -28.97 -5.19
N VAL A 19 -12.27 -29.43 -6.29
CA VAL A 19 -12.69 -28.63 -7.42
C VAL A 19 -14.19 -28.72 -7.55
N TYR A 20 -14.83 -27.56 -7.59
CA TYR A 20 -16.27 -27.42 -7.74
C TYR A 20 -16.57 -27.09 -9.20
N VAL A 21 -17.32 -27.95 -9.88
CA VAL A 21 -17.71 -27.77 -11.29
C VAL A 21 -19.15 -27.29 -11.34
N VAL A 22 -19.35 -26.08 -11.87
CA VAL A 22 -20.66 -25.49 -12.18
C VAL A 22 -20.75 -25.37 -13.70
N ARG A 23 -21.81 -25.93 -14.31
CA ARG A 23 -21.99 -25.98 -15.75
C ARG A 23 -23.00 -24.96 -16.29
N GLN A 24 -23.58 -24.20 -15.41
CA GLN A 24 -24.50 -23.14 -15.80
C GLN A 24 -23.74 -22.01 -16.52
N ASP A 25 -24.35 -21.42 -17.53
CA ASP A 25 -23.81 -20.24 -18.18
C ASP A 25 -23.60 -19.11 -17.13
N PRO A 26 -22.41 -18.52 -17.02
CA PRO A 26 -22.13 -17.51 -16.00
C PRO A 26 -23.09 -16.30 -16.06
N LYS A 27 -23.54 -15.91 -17.25
CA LYS A 27 -24.48 -14.80 -17.40
C LYS A 27 -25.87 -15.18 -16.90
N GLU A 28 -26.36 -16.36 -17.27
CA GLU A 28 -27.64 -16.86 -16.78
C GLU A 28 -27.61 -17.09 -15.27
N PHE A 29 -26.45 -17.55 -14.76
CA PHE A 29 -26.26 -17.77 -13.33
C PHE A 29 -26.37 -16.47 -12.52
N VAL A 30 -25.72 -15.39 -12.97
CA VAL A 30 -25.76 -14.06 -12.30
C VAL A 30 -27.15 -13.39 -12.46
N MET A 31 -27.82 -13.61 -13.58
CA MET A 31 -29.15 -13.02 -13.84
C MET A 31 -30.30 -13.77 -13.14
N ASN A 32 -30.02 -14.90 -12.53
CA ASN A 32 -31.03 -15.66 -11.79
C ASN A 32 -31.16 -15.08 -10.37
N GLU A 33 -32.40 -14.81 -9.92
CA GLU A 33 -32.68 -14.26 -8.57
C GLU A 33 -32.07 -15.03 -7.40
N ARG A 34 -31.66 -16.30 -7.60
CA ARG A 34 -31.01 -17.14 -6.60
C ARG A 34 -29.60 -17.56 -6.95
N GLY A 35 -29.03 -17.00 -8.02
CA GLY A 35 -27.71 -17.37 -8.51
C GLY A 35 -26.61 -17.07 -7.50
N ASP A 36 -26.65 -15.90 -6.90
CA ASP A 36 -25.74 -15.46 -5.84
C ASP A 36 -25.80 -16.39 -4.61
N ALA A 37 -26.99 -16.69 -4.09
CA ALA A 37 -27.19 -17.58 -2.95
C ALA A 37 -26.70 -19.01 -3.24
N THR A 38 -26.84 -19.48 -4.49
CA THR A 38 -26.34 -20.79 -4.91
C THR A 38 -24.81 -20.80 -4.96
N LEU A 39 -24.19 -19.76 -5.50
CA LEU A 39 -22.72 -19.60 -5.50
C LEU A 39 -22.18 -19.55 -4.08
N LEU A 40 -22.75 -18.71 -3.22
CA LEU A 40 -22.33 -18.55 -1.83
C LEU A 40 -22.39 -19.88 -1.07
N LYS A 41 -23.45 -20.67 -1.23
CA LYS A 41 -23.54 -22.02 -0.62
C LYS A 41 -22.40 -22.95 -1.07
N GLN A 42 -22.00 -22.89 -2.33
CA GLN A 42 -20.89 -23.70 -2.83
C GLN A 42 -19.55 -23.22 -2.28
N VAL A 43 -19.34 -21.89 -2.18
CA VAL A 43 -18.16 -21.31 -1.57
C VAL A 43 -18.08 -21.64 -0.08
N GLU A 44 -19.20 -21.53 0.65
CA GLU A 44 -19.31 -21.94 2.08
C GLU A 44 -18.99 -23.43 2.27
N HIS A 45 -19.48 -24.28 1.37
CA HIS A 45 -19.14 -25.71 1.41
C HIS A 45 -17.64 -25.96 1.21
N ALA A 46 -16.98 -25.14 0.42
CA ALA A 46 -15.53 -25.24 0.16
C ALA A 46 -14.67 -24.73 1.31
N TYR A 47 -15.06 -23.63 1.92
CA TYR A 47 -14.25 -22.87 2.90
C TYR A 47 -14.81 -22.94 4.33
N GLY A 48 -16.00 -23.42 4.55
CA GLY A 48 -16.70 -23.34 5.81
C GLY A 48 -17.43 -22.01 5.99
N GLN A 49 -17.45 -21.47 7.20
CA GLN A 49 -18.15 -20.23 7.48
C GLN A 49 -17.45 -19.04 6.80
N LEU A 50 -18.20 -18.25 6.02
CA LEU A 50 -17.71 -17.03 5.37
C LEU A 50 -17.92 -15.83 6.29
N GLU A 51 -16.88 -14.99 6.38
CA GLU A 51 -16.97 -13.66 6.97
C GLU A 51 -16.98 -12.61 5.86
N TYR A 52 -18.02 -11.79 5.84
CA TYR A 52 -18.16 -10.70 4.89
C TYR A 52 -17.68 -9.41 5.53
N LYS A 53 -16.85 -8.66 4.81
CA LYS A 53 -16.38 -7.34 5.23
C LYS A 53 -16.89 -6.28 4.25
N ASN A 54 -17.18 -5.09 4.78
CA ASN A 54 -17.54 -3.93 3.98
C ASN A 54 -16.35 -3.23 3.34
N HIS A 55 -15.14 -3.76 3.50
CA HIS A 55 -13.92 -3.14 3.05
C HIS A 55 -12.96 -4.14 2.41
N PHE A 56 -12.14 -3.62 1.52
CA PHE A 56 -10.94 -4.27 1.02
C PHE A 56 -9.74 -3.80 1.86
N TYR A 57 -8.87 -4.72 2.22
CA TYR A 57 -7.62 -4.44 2.92
C TYR A 57 -6.53 -5.37 2.42
N LEU A 58 -5.41 -4.81 1.97
CA LEU A 58 -4.27 -5.58 1.46
C LEU A 58 -2.95 -4.97 1.91
N GLU A 59 -2.08 -5.79 2.46
CA GLU A 59 -0.69 -5.45 2.77
C GLU A 59 0.27 -6.09 1.76
N ARG A 60 1.21 -5.30 1.25
CA ARG A 60 2.33 -5.78 0.45
C ARG A 60 3.63 -5.12 0.89
N GLY A 61 4.45 -5.83 1.67
CA GLY A 61 5.62 -5.25 2.31
C GLY A 61 5.17 -4.09 3.21
N PRO A 62 5.73 -2.88 3.05
CA PRO A 62 5.30 -1.71 3.82
C PRO A 62 4.07 -1.00 3.21
N TYR A 63 3.53 -1.46 2.09
CA TYR A 63 2.39 -0.80 1.45
C TYR A 63 1.07 -1.37 1.94
N VAL A 64 0.15 -0.47 2.31
CA VAL A 64 -1.22 -0.79 2.71
C VAL A 64 -2.17 -0.15 1.72
N MET A 65 -3.07 -0.96 1.17
CA MET A 65 -4.15 -0.52 0.31
C MET A 65 -5.47 -0.85 1.00
N ALA A 66 -6.32 0.14 1.16
CA ALA A 66 -7.62 -0.02 1.78
C ALA A 66 -8.70 0.71 0.99
N ALA A 67 -9.90 0.16 0.97
CA ALA A 67 -11.07 0.80 0.38
C ALA A 67 -12.33 0.32 1.12
N VAL A 68 -13.25 1.22 1.39
CA VAL A 68 -14.54 0.89 2.00
C VAL A 68 -15.64 1.07 0.95
N LEU A 69 -16.48 0.06 0.79
CA LEU A 69 -17.60 0.09 -0.16
C LEU A 69 -18.62 1.16 0.26
N ASP A 70 -19.11 1.94 -0.68
CA ASP A 70 -20.15 2.96 -0.47
C ASP A 70 -21.56 2.37 -0.42
N GLU A 71 -21.78 1.26 -1.14
CA GLU A 71 -23.02 0.51 -1.12
C GLU A 71 -22.77 -0.86 -0.47
N ASN A 72 -23.12 -0.99 0.80
CA ASN A 72 -22.91 -2.24 1.51
C ASN A 72 -24.13 -2.62 2.37
N ALA A 73 -24.64 -3.83 2.15
CA ALA A 73 -25.74 -4.39 2.94
C ALA A 73 -25.33 -4.82 4.35
N ILE A 74 -24.01 -4.91 4.65
CA ILE A 74 -23.50 -5.43 5.92
C ILE A 74 -23.28 -4.30 6.92
N SER A 75 -22.54 -3.25 6.55
CA SER A 75 -22.20 -2.14 7.43
C SER A 75 -21.69 -0.95 6.65
N ASN A 76 -22.07 0.25 7.07
CA ASN A 76 -21.52 1.52 6.57
C ASN A 76 -20.44 2.09 7.51
N GLU A 77 -19.90 1.29 8.41
CA GLU A 77 -18.85 1.73 9.31
C GLU A 77 -17.54 1.96 8.56
N PRO A 78 -16.83 3.05 8.90
CA PRO A 78 -15.52 3.32 8.33
C PRO A 78 -14.47 2.30 8.81
N LEU A 79 -13.48 2.04 7.99
CA LEU A 79 -12.28 1.33 8.41
C LEU A 79 -11.34 2.30 9.14
N GLN A 80 -10.86 1.93 10.33
CA GLN A 80 -9.85 2.68 11.06
C GLN A 80 -8.56 1.88 11.15
N LEU A 81 -7.46 2.49 10.76
CA LEU A 81 -6.12 1.95 10.85
C LEU A 81 -5.33 2.76 11.87
N GLN A 82 -4.59 2.09 12.76
CA GLN A 82 -3.72 2.70 13.76
C GLN A 82 -2.27 2.29 13.51
N GLY A 83 -1.35 3.21 13.52
CA GLY A 83 0.07 3.03 13.22
C GLY A 83 0.68 4.32 12.71
N HIS A 84 1.90 4.26 12.17
CA HIS A 84 2.55 5.40 11.56
C HIS A 84 2.56 5.23 10.04
N TYR A 85 1.71 5.99 9.36
CA TYR A 85 1.52 5.89 7.91
C TYR A 85 1.93 7.16 7.19
N ILE A 86 2.45 7.01 5.97
CA ILE A 86 2.57 8.10 4.99
C ILE A 86 1.42 7.93 4.00
N ASP A 87 0.61 8.99 3.81
CA ASP A 87 -0.40 8.99 2.74
C ASP A 87 0.28 9.21 1.38
N LEU A 88 0.19 8.19 0.52
CA LEU A 88 0.81 8.23 -0.81
C LEU A 88 -0.13 8.84 -1.88
N PHE A 89 -1.39 9.08 -1.56
CA PHE A 89 -2.30 9.84 -2.42
C PHE A 89 -2.18 11.35 -2.22
N ASP A 90 -1.70 11.80 -1.05
CA ASP A 90 -1.41 13.21 -0.82
C ASP A 90 0.00 13.55 -1.31
N PRO A 91 0.16 14.48 -2.29
CA PRO A 91 1.47 14.88 -2.80
C PRO A 91 2.38 15.51 -1.75
N LYS A 92 1.86 15.91 -0.59
CA LYS A 92 2.63 16.41 0.55
C LYS A 92 3.19 15.32 1.45
N LEU A 93 2.84 14.05 1.20
CA LEU A 93 3.27 12.89 1.97
C LEU A 93 3.13 13.08 3.49
N PRO A 94 1.96 13.43 4.02
CA PRO A 94 1.78 13.62 5.45
C PRO A 94 1.96 12.31 6.22
N CYS A 95 2.51 12.41 7.43
CA CYS A 95 2.52 11.29 8.38
C CYS A 95 1.25 11.31 9.23
N MET A 96 0.62 10.15 9.39
CA MET A 96 -0.63 10.00 10.13
C MET A 96 -0.53 8.85 11.13
N GLU A 97 -1.06 9.02 12.34
CA GLU A 97 -1.14 7.97 13.36
C GLU A 97 -2.45 7.18 13.29
N VAL A 98 -3.49 7.82 12.78
CA VAL A 98 -4.80 7.21 12.58
C VAL A 98 -5.29 7.56 11.19
N VAL A 99 -5.61 6.54 10.41
CA VAL A 99 -6.22 6.69 9.09
C VAL A 99 -7.66 6.20 9.16
N LYS A 100 -8.60 7.05 8.79
CA LYS A 100 -10.01 6.73 8.69
C LYS A 100 -10.41 6.71 7.23
N VAL A 101 -10.83 5.54 6.74
CA VAL A 101 -11.35 5.36 5.37
C VAL A 101 -12.86 5.23 5.48
N ASN A 102 -13.58 6.23 4.99
CA ASN A 102 -15.05 6.24 5.03
C ASN A 102 -15.62 5.42 3.85
N PRO A 103 -16.93 5.06 3.89
CA PRO A 103 -17.60 4.47 2.74
C PRO A 103 -17.40 5.31 1.47
N GLY A 104 -17.04 4.65 0.35
CA GLY A 104 -16.69 5.28 -0.92
C GLY A 104 -15.25 5.80 -1.03
N GLU A 105 -14.49 5.78 0.06
CA GLU A 105 -13.10 6.23 0.07
C GLU A 105 -12.11 5.07 -0.07
N GLN A 106 -10.90 5.44 -0.45
CA GLN A 106 -9.76 4.54 -0.55
C GLN A 106 -8.50 5.20 0.01
N ALA A 107 -7.56 4.39 0.47
CA ALA A 107 -6.27 4.81 0.98
C ALA A 107 -5.16 3.97 0.35
N PHE A 108 -4.04 4.63 0.04
CA PHE A 108 -2.79 4.00 -0.33
C PHE A 108 -1.69 4.55 0.56
N LEU A 109 -1.17 3.72 1.44
CA LEU A 109 -0.33 4.12 2.55
C LEU A 109 1.01 3.39 2.51
N PHE A 110 2.03 4.06 3.04
CA PHE A 110 3.28 3.41 3.41
C PHE A 110 3.31 3.28 4.94
N ASP A 111 3.39 2.08 5.44
CA ASP A 111 3.50 1.77 6.86
C ASP A 111 4.96 1.90 7.31
N ILE A 112 5.24 2.92 8.11
CA ILE A 112 6.60 3.20 8.62
C ILE A 112 7.02 2.13 9.64
N ASP A 113 6.07 1.59 10.40
CA ASP A 113 6.34 0.57 11.43
C ASP A 113 6.72 -0.78 10.82
N ALA A 114 6.32 -1.03 9.56
CA ALA A 114 6.70 -2.23 8.81
C ALA A 114 8.14 -2.21 8.25
N VAL A 115 8.88 -1.12 8.44
CA VAL A 115 10.27 -1.01 7.98
C VAL A 115 11.18 -1.90 8.83
N LYS A 116 11.83 -2.89 8.19
CA LYS A 116 12.63 -3.92 8.87
C LYS A 116 13.82 -3.38 9.65
N ASP A 117 14.49 -2.37 9.12
CA ASP A 117 15.65 -1.72 9.76
C ASP A 117 15.38 -0.23 9.93
N ALA A 118 14.73 0.11 11.02
CA ALA A 118 14.37 1.47 11.36
C ALA A 118 15.58 2.36 11.78
N MET A 119 16.77 1.79 11.92
CA MET A 119 18.01 2.53 12.21
C MET A 119 18.82 2.80 10.94
N ARG A 120 18.53 2.15 9.83
CA ARG A 120 19.16 2.41 8.54
C ARG A 120 18.46 3.59 7.87
N PRO A 121 19.20 4.66 7.50
CA PRO A 121 18.61 5.76 6.76
C PRO A 121 18.16 5.28 5.37
N GLN A 122 16.98 5.69 4.95
CA GLN A 122 16.40 5.30 3.66
C GLN A 122 15.29 6.25 3.23
N VAL A 123 15.09 6.38 1.93
CA VAL A 123 13.95 7.08 1.35
C VAL A 123 12.74 6.15 1.35
N LEU A 124 11.66 6.55 2.04
CA LEU A 124 10.42 5.77 2.15
C LEU A 124 9.47 6.02 0.99
N ALA A 125 9.33 7.29 0.61
CA ALA A 125 8.52 7.74 -0.51
C ALA A 125 9.18 8.95 -1.18
N ALA A 126 9.12 9.03 -2.50
CA ALA A 126 9.64 10.18 -3.24
C ALA A 126 9.04 10.29 -4.65
N ALA A 127 8.96 11.52 -5.15
CA ALA A 127 8.61 11.84 -6.55
C ALA A 127 9.82 11.78 -7.49
N SER A 128 10.92 11.12 -7.09
CA SER A 128 12.16 10.97 -7.87
C SER A 128 12.75 9.59 -7.66
N ARG A 129 13.67 9.21 -8.55
CA ARG A 129 14.54 8.04 -8.35
C ARG A 129 15.81 8.45 -7.64
N GLN A 130 16.29 7.60 -6.72
CA GLN A 130 17.53 7.77 -6.00
C GLN A 130 18.64 6.97 -6.67
N TYR A 131 19.80 7.59 -6.81
CA TYR A 131 21.01 7.00 -7.36
C TYR A 131 22.20 7.28 -6.43
N GLU A 132 23.20 6.44 -6.50
CA GLU A 132 24.48 6.63 -5.80
C GLU A 132 24.32 6.78 -4.28
N GLU A 133 23.40 6.01 -3.70
CA GLU A 133 23.18 6.03 -2.26
C GLU A 133 24.44 5.64 -1.49
N LYS A 134 24.80 6.48 -0.51
CA LYS A 134 25.91 6.26 0.41
C LYS A 134 25.44 6.41 1.84
N VAL A 135 25.50 5.32 2.58
CA VAL A 135 25.20 5.30 4.00
C VAL A 135 26.51 5.29 4.78
N GLY A 136 26.80 6.37 5.51
CA GLY A 136 27.90 6.44 6.44
C GLY A 136 27.42 6.25 7.89
N GLU A 137 28.35 6.26 8.85
CA GLU A 137 28.04 6.10 10.27
C GLU A 137 27.04 7.16 10.80
N ARG A 138 27.17 8.39 10.32
CA ARG A 138 26.33 9.55 10.71
C ARG A 138 25.90 10.37 9.51
N SER A 139 25.81 9.77 8.35
CA SER A 139 25.46 10.47 7.11
C SER A 139 24.69 9.58 6.15
N PHE A 140 23.86 10.22 5.35
CA PHE A 140 23.17 9.62 4.22
C PHE A 140 23.24 10.58 3.04
N ALA A 141 23.71 10.09 1.91
CA ALA A 141 23.84 10.90 0.70
C ALA A 141 23.32 10.11 -0.51
N PHE A 142 22.71 10.82 -1.46
CA PHE A 142 22.21 10.26 -2.72
C PHE A 142 22.03 11.36 -3.77
N THR A 143 21.81 10.95 -5.01
CA THR A 143 21.43 11.83 -6.12
C THR A 143 19.98 11.54 -6.50
N ALA A 144 19.10 12.54 -6.41
CA ALA A 144 17.70 12.45 -6.82
C ALA A 144 17.56 12.92 -8.28
N LYS A 145 16.92 12.10 -9.14
CA LYS A 145 16.67 12.45 -10.56
C LYS A 145 15.20 12.30 -10.89
N SER A 146 14.66 13.32 -11.55
CA SER A 146 13.27 13.36 -12.05
C SER A 146 13.16 14.41 -13.16
N PRO A 147 12.08 14.45 -13.95
CA PRO A 147 11.91 15.48 -14.99
C PRO A 147 11.99 16.90 -14.46
N ALA A 148 12.52 17.81 -15.28
CA ALA A 148 12.54 19.24 -14.97
C ALA A 148 11.11 19.82 -14.82
N ASN A 149 11.01 20.96 -14.13
CA ASN A 149 9.75 21.66 -13.86
C ASN A 149 8.72 20.82 -13.10
N THR A 150 9.20 19.93 -12.24
CA THR A 150 8.37 19.17 -11.29
C THR A 150 8.94 19.31 -9.89
N ASP A 151 8.09 19.30 -8.89
CA ASP A 151 8.51 19.33 -7.49
C ASP A 151 8.81 17.91 -7.00
N ASN A 152 9.92 17.77 -6.30
CA ASN A 152 10.24 16.58 -5.54
C ASN A 152 9.74 16.76 -4.11
N VAL A 153 8.92 15.84 -3.67
CA VAL A 153 8.55 15.70 -2.27
C VAL A 153 8.98 14.30 -1.85
N MET A 154 9.74 14.21 -0.76
CA MET A 154 10.22 12.92 -0.27
C MET A 154 10.15 12.82 1.24
N ARG A 155 9.87 11.62 1.73
CA ARG A 155 10.00 11.22 3.13
C ARG A 155 11.21 10.33 3.31
N ILE A 156 12.09 10.71 4.20
CA ILE A 156 13.36 10.04 4.47
C ILE A 156 13.37 9.61 5.93
N LEU A 157 13.46 8.32 6.19
CA LEU A 157 13.67 7.77 7.53
C LEU A 157 15.13 7.99 7.95
N LEU A 158 15.34 8.53 9.14
CA LEU A 158 16.66 8.75 9.70
C LEU A 158 16.75 8.17 11.12
N PRO A 159 17.95 7.70 11.55
CA PRO A 159 18.14 7.22 12.92
C PRO A 159 17.91 8.29 13.98
N LYS A 160 18.21 9.54 13.65
CA LYS A 160 18.13 10.71 14.54
C LYS A 160 17.77 11.97 13.75
N GLU A 161 17.35 12.99 14.47
CA GLU A 161 17.16 14.34 13.92
C GLU A 161 18.39 14.83 13.18
N PRO A 162 18.23 15.33 11.93
CA PRO A 162 19.36 15.83 11.16
C PRO A 162 19.92 17.11 11.77
N LYS A 163 21.24 17.16 11.92
CA LYS A 163 21.97 18.40 12.28
C LYS A 163 22.22 19.29 11.09
N LYS A 164 22.37 18.67 9.91
CA LYS A 164 22.63 19.41 8.68
C LYS A 164 22.01 18.67 7.50
N VAL A 165 21.32 19.44 6.68
CA VAL A 165 20.82 19.00 5.37
C VAL A 165 21.48 19.90 4.33
N LYS A 166 22.05 19.31 3.29
CA LYS A 166 22.57 20.01 2.12
C LYS A 166 21.88 19.46 0.88
N VAL A 167 21.35 20.33 0.08
CA VAL A 167 20.71 20.02 -1.20
C VAL A 167 21.30 20.94 -2.25
N ALA A 168 21.65 20.39 -3.42
CA ALA A 168 22.19 21.18 -4.53
C ALA A 168 21.09 21.95 -5.29
N ALA A 169 20.06 22.41 -4.57
CA ALA A 169 18.95 23.22 -5.05
C ALA A 169 18.37 24.02 -3.87
N THR A 170 17.49 24.98 -4.15
CA THR A 170 16.66 25.59 -3.10
C THR A 170 15.68 24.55 -2.57
N TYR A 171 15.59 24.40 -1.24
CA TYR A 171 14.78 23.36 -0.63
C TYR A 171 14.04 23.85 0.62
N GLN A 172 13.03 23.10 1.00
CA GLN A 172 12.36 23.17 2.30
C GLN A 172 12.48 21.81 2.99
N SER A 173 12.57 21.81 4.32
CA SER A 173 12.62 20.57 5.08
C SER A 173 11.91 20.71 6.42
N GLU A 174 11.28 19.62 6.86
CA GLU A 174 10.59 19.51 8.14
C GLU A 174 10.90 18.16 8.78
N TRP A 175 11.25 18.17 10.07
CA TRP A 175 11.53 16.97 10.84
C TRP A 175 10.33 16.55 11.65
N ASP A 176 9.90 15.32 11.48
CA ASP A 176 8.91 14.67 12.35
C ASP A 176 9.63 13.74 13.33
N ALA A 177 9.69 14.15 14.59
CA ALA A 177 10.35 13.40 15.64
C ALA A 177 9.62 12.10 16.03
N LYS A 178 8.29 12.03 15.83
CA LYS A 178 7.51 10.84 16.18
C LYS A 178 7.81 9.69 15.24
N THR A 179 7.78 9.96 13.95
CA THR A 179 8.05 8.95 12.90
C THR A 179 9.53 8.86 12.55
N ARG A 180 10.36 9.77 13.07
CA ARG A 180 11.78 9.94 12.71
C ARG A 180 11.97 10.11 11.21
N THR A 181 11.08 10.86 10.57
CA THR A 181 11.17 11.13 9.14
C THR A 181 11.44 12.59 8.85
N LEU A 182 12.27 12.83 7.85
CA LEU A 182 12.51 14.13 7.27
C LEU A 182 11.65 14.28 6.02
N LEU A 183 10.77 15.26 5.99
CA LEU A 183 10.15 15.75 4.76
C LEU A 183 11.14 16.67 4.08
N LEU A 184 11.42 16.45 2.80
CA LEU A 184 12.32 17.26 1.99
C LEU A 184 11.64 17.61 0.67
N GLN A 185 11.65 18.90 0.30
CA GLN A 185 11.03 19.41 -0.91
C GLN A 185 12.00 20.28 -1.68
N PHE A 186 12.12 20.08 -3.00
CA PHE A 186 12.93 20.88 -3.92
C PHE A 186 12.47 20.67 -5.36
N GLU A 187 12.88 21.56 -6.25
CA GLU A 187 12.61 21.39 -7.68
C GLU A 187 13.51 20.30 -8.28
N ASN A 188 12.92 19.41 -9.06
CA ASN A 188 13.61 18.30 -9.73
C ASN A 188 14.50 18.79 -10.87
N GLN A 189 15.60 18.06 -11.09
CA GLN A 189 16.54 18.28 -12.20
C GLN A 189 16.88 16.94 -12.86
N PRO A 190 16.85 16.85 -14.20
CA PRO A 190 17.19 15.61 -14.93
C PRO A 190 18.66 15.18 -14.72
N GLU A 191 19.56 16.15 -14.57
CA GLU A 191 21.00 15.92 -14.30
C GLU A 191 21.19 15.32 -12.90
N GLY A 192 20.27 15.63 -11.99
CA GLY A 192 20.24 15.16 -10.61
C GLY A 192 20.55 16.24 -9.59
N VAL A 193 19.84 16.18 -8.48
CA VAL A 193 20.04 17.01 -7.30
C VAL A 193 20.75 16.17 -6.24
N GLN A 194 21.93 16.60 -5.82
CA GLN A 194 22.66 15.95 -4.74
C GLN A 194 22.07 16.32 -3.39
N VAL A 195 21.86 15.32 -2.55
CA VAL A 195 21.37 15.43 -1.16
C VAL A 195 22.38 14.79 -0.23
N GLU A 196 22.78 15.53 0.81
CA GLU A 196 23.64 15.03 1.90
C GLU A 196 22.99 15.41 3.24
N ILE A 197 22.75 14.42 4.10
CA ILE A 197 22.13 14.57 5.41
C ILE A 197 23.09 14.04 6.47
N THR A 198 23.27 14.79 7.56
CA THR A 198 24.12 14.35 8.70
C THR A 198 23.38 14.55 10.02
N TRP A 199 23.56 13.63 10.99
CA TRP A 199 22.94 13.62 12.32
C TRP A 199 23.92 13.36 13.47
#